data_ee3cf9f2b16063d26bd82a14428abf69
#
_entry.id   ee3cf9f2b16063d26bd82a14428abf69
#
_cell.length_a   1.000
_cell.length_b   1.000
_cell.length_c   1.000
_cell.angle_alpha   90.00
_cell.angle_beta   90.00
_cell.angle_gamma   90.00
#
_symmetry.space_group_name_H-M   'P 1'
#
loop_
_entity.id
_entity.type
_entity.pdbx_description
1 polymer ?
#
loop_
_entity_poly.entity_id
_entity_poly.type
_entity_poly.pdbx_seq_one_letter_code
_entity_poly.pdbx_strand_id
1 'polypeptide(L)'
;NPHAPRLCRVQYIQNPSSYANLWNVGTNIIVQRYAEILLLNAEARIELNQINNVLYEHIDQVRERADLPKTDRAIYQTQAQLRELVRREFRVELAGEGRRRFDIIRWGIAKEVMDGPVYGSLSKGSVDPQTGEVTFTSLTDRFFIENRVFQEGKNELWPKPQSAID
;
A
#
# COMPACT_ATOMS: atom_id res chain seq x y z
N ASN A 1 -17.22 -7.95 10.13
CA ASN A 1 -16.47 -9.08 9.61
C ASN A 1 -15.00 -8.92 10.03
N PRO A 2 -14.48 -9.73 11.00
CA PRO A 2 -13.11 -9.61 11.49
C PRO A 2 -12.06 -9.95 10.42
N HIS A 3 -12.48 -10.56 9.32
CA HIS A 3 -11.61 -10.95 8.21
C HIS A 3 -11.61 -9.96 7.04
N ALA A 4 -12.40 -8.89 7.12
CA ALA A 4 -12.33 -7.85 6.10
C ALA A 4 -10.94 -7.20 6.14
N PRO A 5 -10.25 -7.07 4.98
CA PRO A 5 -9.01 -6.31 4.91
C PRO A 5 -9.19 -4.94 5.54
N ARG A 6 -8.15 -4.37 6.15
CA ARG A 6 -8.22 -3.02 6.77
C ARG A 6 -8.81 -1.96 5.85
N LEU A 7 -8.62 -2.10 4.55
CA LEU A 7 -9.23 -1.27 3.51
C LEU A 7 -10.76 -1.26 3.55
N CYS A 8 -11.37 -2.41 3.83
CA CYS A 8 -12.82 -2.48 3.97
C CYS A 8 -13.33 -1.82 5.25
N ARG A 9 -12.48 -1.60 6.25
CA ARG A 9 -12.86 -0.88 7.48
C ARG A 9 -13.10 0.61 7.25
N VAL A 10 -12.39 1.22 6.33
CA VAL A 10 -12.58 2.65 6.00
C VAL A 10 -13.94 2.87 5.34
N GLN A 11 -14.44 1.84 4.65
CA GLN A 11 -15.74 1.85 3.98
C GLN A 11 -16.78 0.99 4.71
N TYR A 12 -16.54 0.64 5.97
CA TYR A 12 -17.45 -0.22 6.72
C TYR A 12 -18.77 0.48 6.97
N ILE A 13 -19.83 -0.09 6.43
CA ILE A 13 -21.20 0.31 6.67
C ILE A 13 -21.67 -0.47 7.89
N GLN A 14 -21.89 0.22 9.03
CA GLN A 14 -22.27 -0.41 10.29
C GLN A 14 -23.63 -1.16 10.20
N ASN A 15 -24.46 -0.81 9.25
CA ASN A 15 -25.78 -1.41 9.10
C ASN A 15 -26.13 -1.64 7.62
N PRO A 16 -25.51 -2.66 6.97
CA PRO A 16 -25.72 -2.90 5.54
C PRO A 16 -27.17 -3.20 5.17
N SER A 17 -27.96 -3.75 6.09
CA SER A 17 -29.37 -4.04 5.85
C SER A 17 -30.27 -2.79 5.75
N SER A 18 -29.80 -1.64 6.17
CA SER A 18 -30.53 -0.38 6.06
C SER A 18 -30.42 0.31 4.69
N TYR A 19 -29.58 -0.21 3.80
CA TYR A 19 -29.35 0.36 2.47
C TYR A 19 -30.02 -0.49 1.38
N ALA A 20 -30.86 0.13 0.59
CA ALA A 20 -31.50 -0.53 -0.57
C ALA A 20 -30.48 -0.96 -1.65
N ASN A 21 -29.32 -0.28 -1.70
CA ASN A 21 -28.23 -0.59 -2.61
C ASN A 21 -26.89 -0.31 -1.91
N LEU A 22 -26.10 -1.37 -1.69
CA LEU A 22 -24.78 -1.28 -1.05
C LEU A 22 -23.73 -0.48 -1.83
N TRP A 23 -23.99 -0.22 -3.11
CA TRP A 23 -23.11 0.58 -3.99
C TRP A 23 -23.43 2.08 -3.95
N ASN A 24 -24.61 2.46 -3.43
CA ASN A 24 -25.04 3.84 -3.32
C ASN A 24 -24.97 4.29 -1.87
N VAL A 25 -23.77 4.46 -1.37
CA VAL A 25 -23.51 4.89 0.02
C VAL A 25 -22.96 6.32 0.02
N GLY A 26 -23.34 7.10 1.02
CA GLY A 26 -22.85 8.46 1.22
C GLY A 26 -21.44 8.55 1.79
N THR A 27 -20.66 7.48 1.68
CA THR A 27 -19.27 7.46 2.16
C THR A 27 -18.36 8.20 1.19
N ASN A 28 -17.69 9.23 1.66
CA ASN A 28 -16.73 9.99 0.86
C ASN A 28 -15.53 9.14 0.48
N ILE A 29 -15.09 9.27 -0.77
CA ILE A 29 -13.82 8.70 -1.22
C ILE A 29 -12.69 9.53 -0.61
N ILE A 30 -11.77 8.87 0.09
CA ILE A 30 -10.58 9.52 0.63
C ILE A 30 -9.59 9.72 -0.51
N VAL A 31 -9.43 10.97 -0.93
CA VAL A 31 -8.48 11.34 -1.99
C VAL A 31 -7.06 11.44 -1.43
N GLN A 32 -6.91 12.01 -0.24
CA GLN A 32 -5.64 12.20 0.45
C GLN A 32 -5.87 12.19 1.96
N ARG A 33 -4.92 11.69 2.73
CA ARG A 33 -4.99 11.68 4.18
C ARG A 33 -3.70 12.12 4.83
N TYR A 34 -3.77 12.50 6.10
CA TYR A 34 -2.67 13.12 6.82
C TYR A 34 -1.39 12.27 6.85
N ALA A 35 -1.52 10.94 6.97
CA ALA A 35 -0.36 10.04 6.92
C ALA A 35 0.44 10.17 5.60
N GLU A 36 -0.25 10.35 4.47
CA GLU A 36 0.42 10.59 3.18
C GLU A 36 1.21 11.91 3.20
N ILE A 37 0.64 12.97 3.79
CA ILE A 37 1.34 14.27 3.92
C ILE A 37 2.60 14.14 4.76
N LEU A 38 2.53 13.40 5.88
CA LEU A 38 3.70 13.15 6.73
C LEU A 38 4.80 12.43 5.96
N LEU A 39 4.43 11.37 5.22
CA LEU A 39 5.39 10.59 4.43
C LEU A 39 5.97 11.40 3.26
N LEU A 40 5.17 12.24 2.57
CA LEU A 40 5.64 13.13 1.51
C LEU A 40 6.63 14.18 2.06
N ASN A 41 6.36 14.74 3.24
CA ASN A 41 7.30 15.66 3.89
C ASN A 41 8.60 14.95 4.27
N ALA A 42 8.51 13.74 4.84
CA ALA A 42 9.68 12.94 5.17
C ALA A 42 10.50 12.63 3.91
N GLU A 43 9.86 12.21 2.83
CA GLU A 43 10.52 11.95 1.54
C GLU A 43 11.23 13.21 1.01
N ALA A 44 10.54 14.34 0.97
CA ALA A 44 11.14 15.60 0.50
C ALA A 44 12.40 15.97 1.31
N ARG A 45 12.37 15.80 2.64
CA ARG A 45 13.53 16.03 3.51
C ARG A 45 14.67 15.06 3.22
N ILE A 46 14.36 13.80 2.97
CA ILE A 46 15.36 12.79 2.58
C ILE A 46 16.03 13.19 1.28
N GLU A 47 15.26 13.58 0.26
CA GLU A 47 15.82 13.95 -1.04
C GLU A 47 16.65 15.24 -0.97
N LEU A 48 16.30 16.17 -0.08
CA LEU A 48 17.09 17.36 0.23
C LEU A 48 18.28 17.11 1.18
N ASN A 49 18.50 15.85 1.59
CA ASN A 49 19.48 15.45 2.59
C ASN A 49 19.36 16.21 3.93
N GLN A 50 18.14 16.60 4.30
CA GLN A 50 17.80 17.26 5.56
C GLN A 50 17.44 16.22 6.62
N ILE A 51 18.42 15.43 7.04
CA ILE A 51 18.26 14.38 8.05
C ILE A 51 18.27 15.02 9.45
N ASN A 52 17.07 15.28 9.98
CA ASN A 52 16.86 15.91 11.28
C ASN A 52 15.71 15.24 12.05
N ASN A 53 15.48 15.67 13.30
CA ASN A 53 14.45 15.09 14.15
C ASN A 53 13.04 15.13 13.55
N VAL A 54 12.68 16.22 12.86
CA VAL A 54 11.35 16.37 12.23
C VAL A 54 11.07 15.29 11.20
N LEU A 55 12.09 14.89 10.43
CA LEU A 55 11.98 13.79 9.49
C LEU A 55 11.58 12.50 10.19
N TYR A 56 12.30 12.13 11.26
CA TYR A 56 12.01 10.94 12.03
C TYR A 56 10.65 11.01 12.71
N GLU A 57 10.27 12.16 13.28
CA GLU A 57 8.98 12.37 13.91
C GLU A 57 7.80 12.13 12.95
N HIS A 58 7.93 12.54 11.70
CA HIS A 58 6.88 12.30 10.70
C HIS A 58 6.72 10.80 10.39
N ILE A 59 7.82 10.07 10.24
CA ILE A 59 7.77 8.62 10.03
C ILE A 59 7.24 7.93 11.29
N ASP A 60 7.72 8.34 12.46
CA ASP A 60 7.35 7.74 13.74
C ASP A 60 5.85 7.92 14.05
N GLN A 61 5.26 9.08 13.73
CA GLN A 61 3.82 9.29 13.89
C GLN A 61 2.99 8.28 13.08
N VAL A 62 3.40 7.96 11.85
CA VAL A 62 2.73 6.96 11.01
C VAL A 62 2.89 5.57 11.63
N ARG A 63 4.08 5.23 12.09
CA ARG A 63 4.39 3.93 12.68
C ARG A 63 3.68 3.72 14.02
N GLU A 64 3.72 4.71 14.92
CA GLU A 64 3.08 4.66 16.25
C GLU A 64 1.55 4.50 16.14
N ARG A 65 0.92 5.15 15.17
CA ARG A 65 -0.50 4.94 14.90
C ARG A 65 -0.86 3.47 14.58
N ALA A 66 0.08 2.73 14.03
CA ALA A 66 -0.06 1.31 13.69
C ALA A 66 0.51 0.38 14.78
N ASP A 67 0.77 0.88 15.98
CA ASP A 67 1.41 0.16 17.09
C ASP A 67 2.77 -0.44 16.72
N LEU A 68 3.49 0.21 15.80
CA LEU A 68 4.85 -0.18 15.44
C LEU A 68 5.88 0.63 16.26
N PRO A 69 7.05 0.04 16.54
CA PRO A 69 8.11 0.76 17.22
C PRO A 69 8.61 1.94 16.37
N LYS A 70 9.09 2.98 17.03
CA LYS A 70 9.74 4.12 16.38
C LYS A 70 10.89 3.68 15.49
N THR A 71 11.24 4.55 14.55
CA THR A 71 12.38 4.34 13.67
C THR A 71 13.67 4.21 14.46
N ASP A 72 14.40 3.11 14.26
CA ASP A 72 15.72 2.92 14.87
C ASP A 72 16.73 3.85 14.19
N ARG A 73 17.09 4.91 14.91
CA ARG A 73 18.04 5.92 14.43
C ARG A 73 19.48 5.42 14.38
N ALA A 74 19.80 4.27 14.96
CA ALA A 74 21.11 3.64 14.82
C ALA A 74 21.25 2.91 13.48
N ILE A 75 20.14 2.44 12.92
CA ILE A 75 20.10 1.72 11.64
C ILE A 75 19.89 2.71 10.47
N TYR A 76 18.92 3.60 10.59
CA TYR A 76 18.49 4.50 9.51
C TYR A 76 19.15 5.88 9.64
N GLN A 77 20.42 5.99 9.22
CA GLN A 77 21.22 7.22 9.34
C GLN A 77 21.51 7.89 8.01
N THR A 78 21.57 7.12 6.94
CA THR A 78 21.94 7.64 5.62
C THR A 78 20.71 7.93 4.76
N GLN A 79 20.87 8.84 3.79
CA GLN A 79 19.80 9.14 2.82
C GLN A 79 19.29 7.88 2.12
N ALA A 80 20.17 6.97 1.73
CA ALA A 80 19.79 5.72 1.05
C ALA A 80 18.93 4.83 1.96
N GLN A 81 19.34 4.62 3.21
CA GLN A 81 18.58 3.82 4.17
C GLN A 81 17.21 4.44 4.48
N LEU A 82 17.15 5.75 4.65
CA LEU A 82 15.91 6.47 4.92
C LEU A 82 14.97 6.46 3.70
N ARG A 83 15.53 6.53 2.47
CA ARG A 83 14.75 6.38 1.23
C ARG A 83 14.08 5.01 1.16
N GLU A 84 14.81 3.96 1.47
CA GLU A 84 14.26 2.59 1.55
C GLU A 84 13.15 2.50 2.61
N LEU A 85 13.39 3.05 3.80
CA LEU A 85 12.41 3.07 4.88
C LEU A 85 11.13 3.78 4.46
N VAL A 86 11.22 5.04 3.98
CA VAL A 86 10.03 5.83 3.65
C VAL A 86 9.24 5.20 2.50
N ARG A 87 9.91 4.64 1.49
CA ARG A 87 9.26 3.91 0.38
C ARG A 87 8.52 2.66 0.87
N ARG A 88 9.05 1.98 1.87
CA ARG A 88 8.38 0.87 2.53
C ARG A 88 7.16 1.33 3.32
N GLU A 89 7.27 2.41 4.08
CA GLU A 89 6.15 2.99 4.82
C GLU A 89 5.02 3.44 3.88
N PHE A 90 5.32 4.10 2.75
CA PHE A 90 4.33 4.40 1.71
C PHE A 90 3.60 3.16 1.21
N ARG A 91 4.35 2.10 0.93
CA ARG A 91 3.78 0.84 0.42
C ARG A 91 2.83 0.19 1.40
N VAL A 92 3.17 0.20 2.68
CA VAL A 92 2.40 -0.49 3.73
C VAL A 92 1.24 0.38 4.19
N GLU A 93 1.49 1.66 4.46
CA GLU A 93 0.50 2.58 5.01
C GLU A 93 -0.62 2.89 4.00
N LEU A 94 -0.28 3.08 2.73
CA LEU A 94 -1.22 3.43 1.67
C LEU A 94 -1.65 2.21 0.82
N ALA A 95 -1.48 1.00 1.35
CA ALA A 95 -1.84 -0.22 0.65
C ALA A 95 -3.32 -0.24 0.26
N GLY A 96 -3.60 -0.45 -1.05
CA GLY A 96 -4.96 -0.48 -1.58
C GLY A 96 -5.64 0.87 -1.80
N GLU A 97 -4.95 1.99 -1.55
CA GLU A 97 -5.48 3.33 -1.78
C GLU A 97 -5.19 3.86 -3.21
N GLY A 98 -4.74 2.99 -4.11
CA GLY A 98 -4.46 3.34 -5.51
C GLY A 98 -3.17 4.14 -5.76
N ARG A 99 -2.38 4.42 -4.70
CA ARG A 99 -1.20 5.31 -4.79
C ARG A 99 0.04 4.61 -5.35
N ARG A 100 0.20 3.32 -5.12
CA ARG A 100 1.44 2.58 -5.41
C ARG A 100 1.95 2.75 -6.82
N ARG A 101 1.06 2.75 -7.84
CA ARG A 101 1.45 2.93 -9.25
C ARG A 101 2.15 4.28 -9.47
N PHE A 102 1.58 5.35 -8.93
CA PHE A 102 2.16 6.69 -9.06
C PHE A 102 3.51 6.78 -8.36
N ASP A 103 3.64 6.17 -7.19
CA ASP A 103 4.89 6.18 -6.42
C ASP A 103 6.03 5.48 -7.17
N ILE A 104 5.83 4.26 -7.66
CA ILE A 104 6.89 3.52 -8.36
C ILE A 104 7.30 4.17 -9.68
N ILE A 105 6.37 4.87 -10.36
CA ILE A 105 6.66 5.63 -11.58
C ILE A 105 7.49 6.88 -11.24
N ARG A 106 7.05 7.71 -10.27
CA ARG A 106 7.79 8.92 -9.89
C ARG A 106 9.16 8.63 -9.28
N TRP A 107 9.34 7.46 -8.67
CA TRP A 107 10.63 7.01 -8.15
C TRP A 107 11.53 6.39 -9.22
N GLY A 108 11.04 6.17 -10.43
CA GLY A 108 11.78 5.55 -11.51
C GLY A 108 12.10 4.06 -11.31
N ILE A 109 11.36 3.38 -10.44
CA ILE A 109 11.58 1.96 -10.11
C ILE A 109 10.48 1.05 -10.64
N ALA A 110 9.62 1.56 -11.52
CA ALA A 110 8.45 0.82 -12.01
C ALA A 110 8.85 -0.48 -12.70
N LYS A 111 9.87 -0.46 -13.55
CA LYS A 111 10.38 -1.66 -14.21
C LYS A 111 10.90 -2.69 -13.22
N GLU A 112 11.73 -2.26 -12.28
CA GLU A 112 12.30 -3.15 -11.25
C GLU A 112 11.21 -3.85 -10.43
N VAL A 113 10.14 -3.11 -10.09
CA VAL A 113 9.07 -3.62 -9.22
C VAL A 113 8.02 -4.43 -9.97
N MET A 114 7.78 -4.10 -11.25
CA MET A 114 6.67 -4.66 -12.02
C MET A 114 7.08 -5.79 -12.96
N ASP A 115 8.36 -5.90 -13.32
CA ASP A 115 8.88 -6.99 -14.14
C ASP A 115 8.96 -8.29 -13.35
N GLY A 116 8.78 -9.40 -14.05
CA GLY A 116 9.03 -10.73 -13.51
C GLY A 116 7.79 -11.54 -13.18
N PRO A 117 7.98 -12.68 -12.53
CA PRO A 117 6.92 -13.63 -12.27
C PRO A 117 5.96 -13.17 -11.19
N VAL A 118 4.69 -13.37 -11.45
CA VAL A 118 3.60 -13.17 -10.47
C VAL A 118 3.13 -14.51 -9.96
N TYR A 119 3.04 -14.59 -8.65
CA TYR A 119 2.58 -15.79 -7.96
C TYR A 119 1.29 -15.51 -7.21
N GLY A 120 0.37 -16.46 -7.26
CA GLY A 120 -0.75 -16.57 -6.33
C GLY A 120 -0.32 -17.31 -5.07
N SER A 121 -1.02 -17.08 -3.99
CA SER A 121 -0.87 -17.83 -2.74
C SER A 121 -2.09 -18.69 -2.52
N LEU A 122 -1.89 -19.98 -2.33
CA LEU A 122 -2.90 -20.89 -1.80
C LEU A 122 -2.70 -20.94 -0.28
N SER A 123 -3.57 -20.27 0.45
CA SER A 123 -3.68 -20.49 1.88
C SER A 123 -4.58 -21.71 2.10
N LYS A 124 -3.99 -22.78 2.64
CA LYS A 124 -4.78 -23.90 3.18
C LYS A 124 -5.04 -23.60 4.64
N GLY A 125 -6.29 -23.61 5.01
CA GLY A 125 -6.72 -23.39 6.37
C GLY A 125 -8.20 -23.70 6.54
N SER A 126 -8.63 -23.72 7.79
CA SER A 126 -10.03 -23.84 8.15
C SER A 126 -10.50 -22.59 8.88
N VAL A 127 -11.72 -22.21 8.67
CA VAL A 127 -12.40 -21.17 9.43
C VAL A 127 -13.36 -21.85 10.38
N ASP A 128 -13.21 -21.57 11.67
CA ASP A 128 -14.21 -22.01 12.65
C ASP A 128 -15.52 -21.25 12.37
N PRO A 129 -16.62 -21.95 12.04
CA PRO A 129 -17.87 -21.30 11.69
C PRO A 129 -18.56 -20.60 12.88
N GLN A 130 -18.18 -20.93 14.12
CA GLN A 130 -18.78 -20.34 15.31
C GLN A 130 -18.01 -19.13 15.82
N THR A 131 -16.68 -19.20 15.85
CA THR A 131 -15.81 -18.14 16.37
C THR A 131 -15.30 -17.22 15.26
N GLY A 132 -15.28 -17.69 14.01
CA GLY A 132 -14.66 -17.00 12.89
C GLY A 132 -13.11 -17.04 12.93
N GLU A 133 -12.54 -17.84 13.82
CA GLU A 133 -11.09 -17.99 13.92
C GLU A 133 -10.54 -18.72 12.70
N VAL A 134 -9.45 -18.18 12.14
CA VAL A 134 -8.79 -18.75 10.95
C VAL A 134 -7.54 -19.48 11.38
N THR A 135 -7.50 -20.78 11.16
CA THR A 135 -6.31 -21.59 11.36
C THR A 135 -5.65 -21.89 10.03
N PHE A 136 -4.41 -21.41 9.83
CA PHE A 136 -3.64 -21.67 8.62
C PHE A 136 -2.79 -22.94 8.81
N THR A 137 -2.94 -23.90 7.90
CA THR A 137 -2.12 -25.14 7.89
C THR A 137 -0.90 -24.99 6.99
N SER A 138 -0.93 -24.11 5.98
CA SER A 138 0.22 -23.75 5.15
C SER A 138 0.05 -22.33 4.58
N LEU A 139 1.12 -21.51 4.66
CA LEU A 139 1.20 -20.19 4.05
C LEU A 139 2.16 -20.17 2.83
N THR A 140 2.72 -21.31 2.45
CA THR A 140 3.87 -21.39 1.55
C THR A 140 3.57 -21.90 0.16
N ASP A 141 2.36 -22.34 -0.11
CA ASP A 141 2.01 -22.85 -1.44
C ASP A 141 1.84 -21.68 -2.43
N ARG A 142 2.86 -21.44 -3.21
CA ARG A 142 2.84 -20.47 -4.31
C ARG A 142 2.60 -21.20 -5.62
N PHE A 143 1.70 -20.68 -6.43
CA PHE A 143 1.54 -21.12 -7.81
C PHE A 143 1.85 -19.98 -8.77
N PHE A 144 2.53 -20.31 -9.85
CA PHE A 144 2.83 -19.34 -10.90
C PHE A 144 1.56 -18.93 -11.63
N ILE A 145 1.37 -17.63 -11.83
CA ILE A 145 0.24 -17.06 -12.58
C ILE A 145 0.72 -16.63 -13.96
N GLU A 146 1.68 -15.69 -14.00
CA GLU A 146 2.16 -15.11 -15.25
C GLU A 146 3.53 -14.45 -15.08
N ASN A 147 4.22 -14.20 -16.19
CA ASN A 147 5.34 -13.28 -16.25
C ASN A 147 4.84 -11.90 -16.71
N ARG A 148 5.13 -10.88 -15.95
CA ARG A 148 4.91 -9.49 -16.35
C ARG A 148 6.15 -8.97 -17.05
N VAL A 149 5.90 -8.17 -18.09
CA VAL A 149 6.95 -7.44 -18.81
C VAL A 149 6.59 -5.96 -18.78
N PHE A 150 7.43 -5.16 -18.15
CA PHE A 150 7.26 -3.72 -18.10
C PHE A 150 8.08 -3.07 -19.23
N GLN A 151 7.38 -2.41 -20.16
CA GLN A 151 7.98 -1.68 -21.27
C GLN A 151 8.17 -0.22 -20.87
N GLU A 152 9.42 0.20 -20.63
CA GLU A 152 9.77 1.59 -20.32
C GLU A 152 9.35 2.52 -21.48
N GLY A 153 8.87 3.71 -21.11
CA GLY A 153 8.35 4.69 -22.06
C GLY A 153 6.93 4.42 -22.53
N LYS A 154 6.37 3.25 -22.21
CA LYS A 154 5.01 2.88 -22.61
C LYS A 154 4.12 2.59 -21.40
N ASN A 155 4.57 1.75 -20.49
CA ASN A 155 3.71 1.28 -19.40
C ASN A 155 3.59 2.27 -18.24
N GLU A 156 4.37 3.35 -18.25
CA GLU A 156 4.19 4.49 -17.34
C GLU A 156 2.95 5.30 -17.69
N LEU A 157 2.55 5.30 -18.95
CA LEU A 157 1.40 6.03 -19.45
C LEU A 157 0.13 5.18 -19.37
N TRP A 158 -1.02 5.85 -19.33
CA TRP A 158 -2.29 5.19 -19.54
C TRP A 158 -2.51 4.95 -21.03
N PRO A 159 -3.04 3.78 -21.43
CA PRO A 159 -3.39 3.55 -22.83
C PRO A 159 -4.44 4.57 -23.28
N LYS A 160 -4.30 5.09 -24.49
CA LYS A 160 -5.34 5.91 -25.09
C LYS A 160 -6.56 5.02 -25.37
N PRO A 161 -7.77 5.47 -25.03
CA PRO A 161 -8.98 4.76 -25.43
C PRO A 161 -9.06 4.63 -26.97
N GLN A 162 -9.53 3.48 -27.47
CA GLN A 162 -9.65 3.26 -28.91
C GLN A 162 -10.51 4.36 -29.56
N SER A 163 -11.60 4.78 -28.89
CA SER A 163 -12.47 5.87 -29.33
C SER A 163 -11.79 7.25 -29.45
N ALA A 164 -10.58 7.41 -28.98
CA ALA A 164 -9.79 8.64 -29.12
C ALA A 164 -8.72 8.52 -30.22
N ILE A 165 -8.62 7.38 -30.89
CA ILE A 165 -7.68 7.08 -31.97
C ILE A 165 -8.41 7.05 -33.32
N ASP A 166 -9.70 6.65 -33.31
CA ASP A 166 -10.61 6.59 -34.42
C ASP A 166 -11.21 7.98 -34.69
#